data_52a50d472ceb80be405f53f965dfbaaa
#
_entry.id   52a50d472ceb80be405f53f965dfbaaa
#
_cell.length_a   1.000
_cell.length_b   1.000
_cell.length_c   1.000
_cell.angle_alpha   90.00
_cell.angle_beta   90.00
_cell.angle_gamma   90.00
#
_symmetry.space_group_name_H-M   'P 1'
#
loop_
_entity.id
_entity.type
_entity.pdbx_description
1 polymer ?
#
loop_
_entity_poly.entity_id
_entity_poly.type
_entity_poly.pdbx_seq_one_letter_code
_entity_poly.pdbx_strand_id
1 'polypeptide(L)'
;TAQDNIRYDGNPYTFFQAENLGLLSNENDLFRFGNFVQDASQLSSNFDGEQLVYATYFMVELPLSTRMRLVGGARIESTELDVISQDSTKTEGRLNSDDILPSFNFVYALNENMNLRTSYGRTLARPTFRELAPFASFNFVGDFIFIGNPELKRTLVDNVDFRWERFGKPGEIYAISLFSKRFQNPIERVILTVNGEVQFQNVDLAQVTGIEFEARRNLSFIRPSLENFNIGGNASLVRSEITIGNNELALRRALNPDAKDTRALQGQSPYLFNIDLSYNNYQTGTTAGIYY
;
A
#
# COMPACT_ATOMS: atom_id res chain seq x y z
N THR A 1 -34.70 28.56 29.91
CA THR A 1 -34.13 27.22 30.20
C THR A 1 -32.72 27.21 29.72
N ALA A 2 -31.74 27.38 30.65
CA ALA A 2 -30.34 27.25 30.30
C ALA A 2 -30.10 25.81 29.87
N GLN A 3 -29.74 25.60 28.61
CA GLN A 3 -29.13 24.37 28.14
C GLN A 3 -27.74 24.34 28.77
N ASP A 4 -27.57 23.55 29.82
CA ASP A 4 -26.24 23.16 30.30
C ASP A 4 -25.61 22.24 29.26
N ASN A 5 -25.02 22.85 28.22
CA ASN A 5 -24.26 22.16 27.26
C ASN A 5 -23.01 21.58 27.94
N ILE A 6 -22.91 20.27 27.99
CA ILE A 6 -21.67 19.60 28.43
C ILE A 6 -20.60 20.03 27.43
N ARG A 7 -19.67 20.89 27.90
CA ARG A 7 -18.57 21.34 27.04
C ARG A 7 -17.46 20.28 27.02
N TYR A 8 -16.96 20.03 25.86
CA TYR A 8 -15.76 19.20 25.71
C TYR A 8 -14.56 19.92 26.37
N ASP A 9 -14.02 19.30 27.40
CA ASP A 9 -12.90 19.82 28.20
C ASP A 9 -11.51 19.38 27.62
N GLY A 10 -11.51 18.72 26.48
CA GLY A 10 -10.31 18.11 25.85
C GLY A 10 -10.09 16.66 26.24
N ASN A 11 -10.88 16.11 27.18
CA ASN A 11 -10.77 14.70 27.58
C ASN A 11 -11.92 13.87 27.00
N PRO A 12 -11.68 13.01 25.99
CA PRO A 12 -12.74 12.19 25.42
C PRO A 12 -13.32 11.17 26.40
N TYR A 13 -12.55 10.71 27.37
CA TYR A 13 -13.03 9.75 28.38
C TYR A 13 -14.09 10.35 29.28
N THR A 14 -13.92 11.58 29.71
CA THR A 14 -14.92 12.29 30.51
C THR A 14 -16.17 12.64 29.69
N PHE A 15 -15.96 13.07 28.45
CA PHE A 15 -17.05 13.50 27.56
C PHE A 15 -18.01 12.34 27.19
N PHE A 16 -17.49 11.12 26.99
CA PHE A 16 -18.26 9.95 26.60
C PHE A 16 -18.61 9.00 27.76
N GLN A 17 -18.49 9.42 29.01
CA GLN A 17 -18.96 8.62 30.14
C GLN A 17 -20.48 8.40 30.10
N ALA A 18 -20.94 7.23 30.58
CA ALA A 18 -22.35 6.84 30.54
C ALA A 18 -23.28 7.88 31.20
N GLU A 19 -22.79 8.59 32.25
CA GLU A 19 -23.48 9.66 32.94
C GLU A 19 -23.67 10.93 32.12
N ASN A 20 -22.97 11.06 31.03
CA ASN A 20 -23.03 12.19 30.10
C ASN A 20 -23.73 11.84 28.78
N LEU A 21 -24.21 10.60 28.61
CA LEU A 21 -24.81 10.13 27.37
C LEU A 21 -26.33 9.99 27.48
N GLY A 22 -27.03 10.33 26.41
CA GLY A 22 -28.45 10.07 26.24
C GLY A 22 -29.34 11.04 27.02
N LEU A 23 -30.47 10.52 27.50
CA LEU A 23 -31.42 11.28 28.31
C LEU A 23 -31.08 11.11 29.80
N LEU A 24 -30.70 12.17 30.41
CA LEU A 24 -30.26 12.19 31.81
C LEU A 24 -31.40 12.74 32.71
N SER A 25 -31.64 12.12 33.88
CA SER A 25 -32.53 12.63 34.89
C SER A 25 -31.75 13.16 36.11
N ASN A 26 -32.27 14.18 36.77
CA ASN A 26 -31.73 14.63 38.03
C ASN A 26 -32.67 14.22 39.21
N GLU A 27 -32.26 14.51 40.44
CA GLU A 27 -32.98 14.17 41.65
C GLU A 27 -34.43 14.76 41.74
N ASN A 28 -34.79 15.69 40.84
CA ASN A 28 -36.08 16.32 40.75
C ASN A 28 -36.93 15.84 39.59
N ASP A 29 -36.62 14.69 38.99
CA ASP A 29 -37.26 14.14 37.80
C ASP A 29 -37.25 15.06 36.56
N LEU A 30 -36.36 16.04 36.54
CA LEU A 30 -36.15 16.90 35.38
C LEU A 30 -35.17 16.23 34.44
N PHE A 31 -35.57 16.08 33.19
CA PHE A 31 -34.73 15.48 32.13
C PHE A 31 -33.89 16.56 31.46
N ARG A 32 -32.63 16.21 31.22
CA ARG A 32 -31.74 16.98 30.34
C ARG A 32 -31.17 16.06 29.25
N PHE A 33 -30.88 16.64 28.11
CA PHE A 33 -30.13 15.91 27.07
C PHE A 33 -28.64 15.97 27.40
N GLY A 34 -28.04 14.78 27.51
CA GLY A 34 -26.60 14.62 27.49
C GLY A 34 -26.06 14.55 26.06
N ASN A 35 -24.86 14.03 25.92
CA ASN A 35 -24.27 13.76 24.60
C ASN A 35 -25.02 12.63 23.92
N PHE A 36 -25.24 12.72 22.63
CA PHE A 36 -25.82 11.65 21.82
C PHE A 36 -25.18 11.64 20.44
N VAL A 37 -25.14 10.45 19.86
CA VAL A 37 -24.70 10.28 18.49
C VAL A 37 -25.86 10.65 17.58
N GLN A 38 -25.64 11.64 16.75
CA GLN A 38 -26.59 12.01 15.69
C GLN A 38 -26.03 11.55 14.36
N ASP A 39 -26.85 10.85 13.60
CA ASP A 39 -26.52 10.57 12.20
C ASP A 39 -26.61 11.88 11.41
N ALA A 40 -25.46 12.40 11.03
CA ALA A 40 -25.31 13.59 10.21
C ALA A 40 -24.95 13.25 8.76
N SER A 41 -25.14 11.99 8.37
CA SER A 41 -24.85 11.52 7.00
C SER A 41 -25.73 12.28 6.01
N GLN A 42 -25.10 12.75 4.95
CA GLN A 42 -25.79 13.39 3.83
C GLN A 42 -25.77 12.45 2.63
N LEU A 43 -26.82 12.47 1.82
CA LEU A 43 -26.84 11.69 0.57
C LEU A 43 -25.66 12.02 -0.34
N SER A 44 -25.21 13.27 -0.32
CA SER A 44 -24.01 13.71 -1.04
C SER A 44 -22.69 13.05 -0.56
N SER A 45 -22.69 12.40 0.61
CA SER A 45 -21.54 11.70 1.17
C SER A 45 -21.68 10.18 1.05
N ASN A 46 -22.72 9.70 0.40
CA ASN A 46 -23.01 8.28 0.18
C ASN A 46 -22.87 7.91 -1.29
N PHE A 47 -22.45 6.68 -1.54
CA PHE A 47 -22.34 6.12 -2.87
C PHE A 47 -22.67 4.62 -2.84
N ASP A 48 -23.15 4.11 -3.96
CA ASP A 48 -23.23 2.70 -4.24
C ASP A 48 -22.08 2.31 -5.15
N GLY A 49 -21.43 1.18 -4.88
CA GLY A 49 -20.30 0.69 -5.67
C GLY A 49 -20.39 -0.80 -5.93
N GLU A 50 -20.17 -1.20 -7.18
CA GLU A 50 -20.09 -2.59 -7.59
C GLU A 50 -18.81 -2.84 -8.38
N GLN A 51 -18.17 -3.98 -8.14
CA GLN A 51 -17.00 -4.41 -8.89
C GLN A 51 -17.14 -5.88 -9.27
N LEU A 52 -17.05 -6.16 -10.56
CA LEU A 52 -17.01 -7.49 -11.14
C LEU A 52 -15.66 -7.72 -11.82
N VAL A 53 -15.02 -8.85 -11.53
CA VAL A 53 -13.75 -9.24 -12.16
C VAL A 53 -13.85 -10.66 -12.65
N TYR A 54 -13.76 -10.84 -13.95
CA TYR A 54 -13.65 -12.14 -14.59
C TYR A 54 -12.22 -12.36 -15.02
N ALA A 55 -11.68 -13.55 -14.75
CA ALA A 55 -10.30 -13.82 -15.08
C ALA A 55 -10.06 -15.27 -15.45
N THR A 56 -9.16 -15.45 -16.40
CA THR A 56 -8.58 -16.75 -16.74
C THR A 56 -7.08 -16.65 -16.80
N TYR A 57 -6.39 -17.76 -16.57
CA TYR A 57 -4.93 -17.80 -16.68
C TYR A 57 -4.45 -19.12 -17.27
N PHE A 58 -3.26 -19.06 -17.83
CA PHE A 58 -2.53 -20.19 -18.35
C PHE A 58 -1.08 -20.07 -17.88
N MET A 59 -0.47 -21.17 -17.46
CA MET A 59 0.90 -21.24 -16.99
C MET A 59 1.55 -22.55 -17.44
N VAL A 60 2.83 -22.46 -17.84
CA VAL A 60 3.66 -23.61 -18.22
C VAL A 60 4.97 -23.55 -17.44
N GLU A 61 5.39 -24.69 -16.92
CA GLU A 61 6.71 -24.89 -16.35
C GLU A 61 7.54 -25.78 -17.28
N LEU A 62 8.70 -25.29 -17.68
CA LEU A 62 9.61 -25.94 -18.61
C LEU A 62 10.98 -26.19 -17.94
N PRO A 63 11.33 -27.43 -17.59
CA PRO A 63 12.69 -27.79 -17.21
C PRO A 63 13.55 -27.82 -18.46
N LEU A 64 14.22 -26.71 -18.79
CA LEU A 64 15.05 -26.57 -19.99
C LEU A 64 16.33 -27.43 -19.92
N SER A 65 16.85 -27.62 -18.70
CA SER A 65 17.95 -28.51 -18.39
C SER A 65 17.95 -28.86 -16.89
N THR A 66 18.91 -29.67 -16.45
CA THR A 66 19.11 -30.00 -15.02
C THR A 66 19.40 -28.74 -14.15
N ARG A 67 19.83 -27.64 -14.79
CA ARG A 67 20.19 -26.38 -14.11
C ARG A 67 19.29 -25.21 -14.47
N MET A 68 18.42 -25.34 -15.46
CA MET A 68 17.62 -24.26 -16.01
C MET A 68 16.14 -24.60 -15.95
N ARG A 69 15.36 -23.72 -15.34
CA ARG A 69 13.89 -23.83 -15.25
C ARG A 69 13.26 -22.50 -15.66
N LEU A 70 12.31 -22.57 -16.56
CA LEU A 70 11.48 -21.45 -16.98
C LEU A 70 10.02 -21.73 -16.58
N VAL A 71 9.41 -20.79 -15.90
CA VAL A 71 7.98 -20.76 -15.64
C VAL A 71 7.43 -19.53 -16.33
N GLY A 72 6.41 -19.67 -17.16
CA GLY A 72 5.82 -18.55 -17.87
C GLY A 72 4.35 -18.76 -18.16
N GLY A 73 3.66 -17.65 -18.33
CA GLY A 73 2.24 -17.66 -18.63
C GLY A 73 1.66 -16.27 -18.75
N ALA A 74 0.34 -16.22 -18.83
CA ALA A 74 -0.40 -14.98 -18.83
C ALA A 74 -1.75 -15.16 -18.13
N ARG A 75 -2.22 -14.09 -17.51
CA ARG A 75 -3.56 -13.95 -16.97
C ARG A 75 -4.30 -12.88 -17.78
N ILE A 76 -5.53 -13.16 -18.15
CA ILE A 76 -6.42 -12.21 -18.81
C ILE A 76 -7.49 -11.85 -17.79
N GLU A 77 -7.70 -10.56 -17.55
CA GLU A 77 -8.74 -10.04 -16.67
C GLU A 77 -9.64 -9.08 -17.40
N SER A 78 -10.95 -9.23 -17.21
CA SER A 78 -11.97 -8.26 -17.57
C SER A 78 -12.54 -7.67 -16.28
N THR A 79 -12.53 -6.36 -16.15
CA THR A 79 -12.98 -5.62 -14.97
C THR A 79 -14.09 -4.67 -15.34
N GLU A 80 -15.19 -4.74 -14.59
CA GLU A 80 -16.25 -3.75 -14.57
C GLU A 80 -16.33 -3.19 -13.16
N LEU A 81 -16.19 -1.87 -13.00
CA LEU A 81 -16.25 -1.19 -11.72
C LEU A 81 -17.09 0.07 -11.90
N ASP A 82 -18.19 0.13 -11.17
CA ASP A 82 -19.15 1.24 -11.21
C ASP A 82 -19.32 1.82 -9.80
N VAL A 83 -19.37 3.15 -9.72
CA VAL A 83 -19.66 3.91 -8.50
C VAL A 83 -20.69 4.98 -8.85
N ILE A 84 -21.78 5.05 -8.10
CA ILE A 84 -22.85 6.02 -8.30
C ILE A 84 -23.03 6.80 -7.01
N SER A 85 -22.91 8.13 -7.08
CA SER A 85 -23.25 9.04 -5.97
C SER A 85 -24.75 8.97 -5.68
N GLN A 86 -25.13 8.98 -4.40
CA GLN A 86 -26.54 9.02 -3.98
C GLN A 86 -27.12 10.43 -3.92
N ASP A 87 -26.33 11.46 -4.22
CA ASP A 87 -26.82 12.82 -4.30
C ASP A 87 -27.76 13.06 -5.51
N SER A 88 -28.30 14.27 -5.62
CA SER A 88 -29.20 14.63 -6.70
C SER A 88 -28.57 14.62 -8.10
N THR A 89 -27.24 14.70 -8.17
CA THR A 89 -26.50 14.71 -9.45
C THR A 89 -26.28 13.32 -9.99
N LYS A 90 -26.29 12.28 -9.12
CA LYS A 90 -26.01 10.89 -9.45
C LYS A 90 -24.80 10.72 -10.36
N THR A 91 -23.74 11.45 -10.03
CA THR A 91 -22.50 11.37 -10.80
C THR A 91 -21.94 9.95 -10.74
N GLU A 92 -21.57 9.41 -11.89
CA GLU A 92 -21.08 8.05 -12.04
C GLU A 92 -19.55 8.09 -12.24
N GLY A 93 -18.84 7.20 -11.55
CA GLY A 93 -17.47 6.81 -11.85
C GLY A 93 -17.47 5.40 -12.41
N ARG A 94 -16.89 5.19 -13.58
CA ARG A 94 -16.88 3.89 -14.25
C ARG A 94 -15.51 3.52 -14.77
N LEU A 95 -15.09 2.29 -14.50
CA LEU A 95 -13.87 1.71 -15.04
C LEU A 95 -14.19 0.36 -15.70
N ASN A 96 -14.06 0.28 -17.01
CA ASN A 96 -14.13 -0.96 -17.78
C ASN A 96 -12.78 -1.20 -18.44
N SER A 97 -12.17 -2.37 -18.21
CA SER A 97 -10.88 -2.71 -18.80
C SER A 97 -10.71 -4.20 -19.02
N ASP A 98 -10.06 -4.52 -20.14
CA ASP A 98 -9.54 -5.85 -20.44
C ASP A 98 -8.01 -5.78 -20.41
N ASP A 99 -7.39 -6.63 -19.62
CA ASP A 99 -5.96 -6.59 -19.35
C ASP A 99 -5.30 -7.94 -19.55
N ILE A 100 -4.16 -7.93 -20.26
CA ILE A 100 -3.28 -9.10 -20.40
C ILE A 100 -2.08 -8.88 -19.48
N LEU A 101 -1.89 -9.84 -18.57
CA LEU A 101 -0.90 -9.80 -17.50
C LEU A 101 0.08 -10.97 -17.67
N PRO A 102 1.11 -10.82 -18.53
CA PRO A 102 2.14 -11.84 -18.72
C PRO A 102 3.04 -11.92 -17.50
N SER A 103 3.59 -13.12 -17.25
CA SER A 103 4.58 -13.38 -16.20
C SER A 103 5.58 -14.43 -16.64
N PHE A 104 6.87 -14.18 -16.39
CA PHE A 104 7.97 -15.09 -16.67
C PHE A 104 8.91 -15.14 -15.48
N ASN A 105 9.34 -16.34 -15.12
CA ASN A 105 10.31 -16.61 -14.07
C ASN A 105 11.36 -17.57 -14.62
N PHE A 106 12.61 -17.16 -14.62
CA PHE A 106 13.72 -17.98 -15.02
C PHE A 106 14.66 -18.22 -13.84
N VAL A 107 15.02 -19.47 -13.60
CA VAL A 107 15.96 -19.88 -12.56
C VAL A 107 17.11 -20.62 -13.20
N TYR A 108 18.33 -20.20 -12.91
CA TYR A 108 19.56 -20.85 -13.30
C TYR A 108 20.37 -21.25 -12.06
N ALA A 109 20.51 -22.56 -11.84
CA ALA A 109 21.37 -23.12 -10.81
C ALA A 109 22.84 -23.02 -11.25
N LEU A 110 23.58 -22.06 -10.71
CA LEU A 110 25.01 -21.90 -10.93
C LEU A 110 25.77 -23.13 -10.42
N ASN A 111 25.39 -23.60 -9.24
CA ASN A 111 25.82 -24.85 -8.61
C ASN A 111 24.74 -25.31 -7.63
N GLU A 112 25.02 -26.33 -6.80
CA GLU A 112 24.09 -26.91 -5.84
C GLU A 112 23.58 -25.91 -4.78
N ASN A 113 24.36 -24.86 -4.52
CA ASN A 113 24.10 -23.90 -3.45
C ASN A 113 23.87 -22.47 -3.95
N MET A 114 23.89 -22.23 -5.27
CA MET A 114 23.75 -20.88 -5.81
C MET A 114 22.78 -20.84 -6.99
N ASN A 115 21.88 -19.87 -6.98
CA ASN A 115 20.97 -19.60 -8.07
C ASN A 115 21.07 -18.16 -8.56
N LEU A 116 20.83 -17.97 -9.85
CA LEU A 116 20.41 -16.72 -10.44
C LEU A 116 18.94 -16.86 -10.80
N ARG A 117 18.16 -15.85 -10.43
CA ARG A 117 16.75 -15.73 -10.81
C ARG A 117 16.54 -14.43 -11.55
N THR A 118 15.74 -14.47 -12.58
CA THR A 118 15.22 -13.27 -13.21
C THR A 118 13.74 -13.44 -13.43
N SER A 119 12.98 -12.38 -13.22
CA SER A 119 11.54 -12.38 -13.44
C SER A 119 11.08 -11.12 -14.15
N TYR A 120 10.03 -11.29 -14.91
CA TYR A 120 9.22 -10.21 -15.44
C TYR A 120 7.76 -10.53 -15.14
N GLY A 121 7.01 -9.53 -14.74
CA GLY A 121 5.57 -9.67 -14.56
C GLY A 121 4.85 -8.34 -14.73
N ARG A 122 3.76 -8.35 -15.49
CA ARG A 122 2.84 -7.24 -15.53
C ARG A 122 1.73 -7.48 -14.52
N THR A 123 1.49 -6.47 -13.67
CA THR A 123 0.41 -6.45 -12.69
C THR A 123 -0.42 -5.19 -12.87
N LEU A 124 -1.56 -5.11 -12.21
CA LEU A 124 -2.37 -3.93 -12.21
C LEU A 124 -2.87 -3.56 -10.79
N ALA A 125 -3.19 -2.28 -10.61
CA ALA A 125 -3.91 -1.77 -9.46
C ALA A 125 -5.11 -0.95 -9.94
N ARG A 126 -6.27 -1.20 -9.34
CA ARG A 126 -7.51 -0.48 -9.63
C ARG A 126 -7.72 0.61 -8.60
N PRO A 127 -8.39 1.72 -8.97
CA PRO A 127 -8.85 2.67 -7.98
C PRO A 127 -9.85 1.99 -7.03
N THR A 128 -9.86 2.42 -5.80
CA THR A 128 -10.87 2.04 -4.82
C THR A 128 -12.19 2.77 -5.11
N PHE A 129 -13.29 2.27 -4.57
CA PHE A 129 -14.59 2.95 -4.68
C PHE A 129 -14.53 4.40 -4.18
N ARG A 130 -13.81 4.64 -3.07
CA ARG A 130 -13.67 5.98 -2.49
C ARG A 130 -12.85 6.93 -3.37
N GLU A 131 -11.85 6.43 -4.06
CA GLU A 131 -11.06 7.23 -5.00
C GLU A 131 -11.87 7.65 -6.22
N LEU A 132 -12.80 6.80 -6.66
CA LEU A 132 -13.72 7.09 -7.77
C LEU A 132 -14.94 7.93 -7.36
N ALA A 133 -15.40 7.80 -6.10
CA ALA A 133 -16.63 8.43 -5.65
C ALA A 133 -16.54 9.97 -5.68
N PRO A 134 -17.40 10.65 -6.46
CA PRO A 134 -17.28 12.08 -6.76
C PRO A 134 -17.76 12.99 -5.64
N PHE A 135 -17.30 12.76 -4.41
CA PHE A 135 -17.65 13.61 -3.27
C PHE A 135 -16.43 13.92 -2.40
N ALA A 136 -16.56 14.97 -1.61
CA ALA A 136 -15.55 15.39 -0.65
C ALA A 136 -15.68 14.62 0.66
N SER A 137 -14.59 14.12 1.19
CA SER A 137 -14.54 13.38 2.46
C SER A 137 -13.26 13.69 3.23
N PHE A 138 -13.27 13.43 4.52
CA PHE A 138 -12.07 13.49 5.38
C PHE A 138 -12.05 12.28 6.31
N ASN A 139 -10.87 11.85 6.76
CA ASN A 139 -10.75 10.71 7.66
C ASN A 139 -11.06 11.10 9.11
N PHE A 140 -10.66 12.31 9.52
CA PHE A 140 -10.90 12.87 10.86
C PHE A 140 -10.89 14.39 10.78
N VAL A 141 -11.40 15.03 11.83
CA VAL A 141 -11.46 16.51 11.92
C VAL A 141 -10.05 17.08 11.88
N GLY A 142 -9.80 17.98 10.93
CA GLY A 142 -8.49 18.62 10.71
C GLY A 142 -7.61 17.91 9.68
N ASP A 143 -8.06 16.80 9.11
CA ASP A 143 -7.41 16.18 7.94
C ASP A 143 -7.70 16.95 6.65
N PHE A 144 -6.94 16.65 5.61
CA PHE A 144 -7.20 17.17 4.27
C PHE A 144 -8.57 16.72 3.76
N ILE A 145 -9.22 17.57 2.98
CA ILE A 145 -10.43 17.22 2.25
C ILE A 145 -10.02 16.43 1.02
N PHE A 146 -10.42 15.16 0.96
CA PHE A 146 -10.18 14.29 -0.18
C PHE A 146 -11.40 14.33 -1.12
N ILE A 147 -11.14 14.63 -2.38
CA ILE A 147 -12.15 14.63 -3.43
C ILE A 147 -11.87 13.44 -4.34
N GLY A 148 -12.85 12.55 -4.50
CA GLY A 148 -12.74 11.44 -5.44
C GLY A 148 -12.77 11.92 -6.89
N ASN A 149 -12.28 11.07 -7.79
CA ASN A 149 -12.18 11.38 -9.21
C ASN A 149 -12.80 10.24 -10.04
N PRO A 150 -13.99 10.45 -10.62
CA PRO A 150 -14.67 9.43 -11.42
C PRO A 150 -13.96 9.08 -12.73
N GLU A 151 -12.97 9.88 -13.16
CA GLU A 151 -12.20 9.66 -14.38
C GLU A 151 -10.93 8.83 -14.18
N LEU A 152 -10.72 8.27 -12.98
CA LEU A 152 -9.53 7.47 -12.69
C LEU A 152 -9.46 6.22 -13.57
N LYS A 153 -8.23 5.99 -14.05
CA LYS A 153 -7.86 4.79 -14.80
C LYS A 153 -7.12 3.83 -13.89
N ARG A 154 -7.13 2.55 -14.24
CA ARG A 154 -6.27 1.57 -13.59
C ARG A 154 -4.78 1.88 -13.83
N THR A 155 -3.96 1.54 -12.88
CA THR A 155 -2.50 1.53 -13.00
C THR A 155 -2.04 0.19 -13.58
N LEU A 156 -1.17 0.18 -14.58
CA LEU A 156 -0.41 -0.99 -14.99
C LEU A 156 1.01 -0.89 -14.46
N VAL A 157 1.56 -2.01 -14.01
CA VAL A 157 2.92 -2.08 -13.44
C VAL A 157 3.71 -3.18 -14.13
N ASP A 158 4.76 -2.79 -14.84
CA ASP A 158 5.77 -3.72 -15.35
C ASP A 158 6.87 -3.88 -14.30
N ASN A 159 7.07 -5.10 -13.84
CA ASN A 159 8.05 -5.46 -12.82
C ASN A 159 9.16 -6.29 -13.47
N VAL A 160 10.40 -5.94 -13.21
CA VAL A 160 11.60 -6.71 -13.60
C VAL A 160 12.45 -6.90 -12.37
N ASP A 161 12.83 -8.15 -12.09
CA ASP A 161 13.65 -8.50 -10.96
C ASP A 161 14.82 -9.37 -11.40
N PHE A 162 15.96 -9.17 -10.78
CA PHE A 162 17.14 -10.03 -10.87
C PHE A 162 17.63 -10.32 -9.46
N ARG A 163 17.84 -11.61 -9.14
CA ARG A 163 18.30 -12.05 -7.83
C ARG A 163 19.41 -13.08 -7.96
N TRP A 164 20.52 -12.81 -7.28
CA TRP A 164 21.51 -13.81 -6.95
C TRP A 164 21.27 -14.28 -5.51
N GLU A 165 21.31 -15.59 -5.29
CA GLU A 165 21.15 -16.18 -3.97
C GLU A 165 22.13 -17.33 -3.76
N ARG A 166 22.64 -17.41 -2.55
CA ARG A 166 23.51 -18.49 -2.07
C ARG A 166 22.95 -19.05 -0.78
N PHE A 167 22.77 -20.36 -0.75
CA PHE A 167 22.35 -21.12 0.42
C PHE A 167 23.58 -21.70 1.12
N GLY A 168 23.61 -21.65 2.44
CA GLY A 168 24.60 -22.31 3.26
C GLY A 168 24.04 -23.58 3.90
N LYS A 169 24.23 -23.71 5.21
CA LYS A 169 23.55 -24.73 6.00
C LYS A 169 22.03 -24.47 6.00
N PRO A 170 21.19 -25.45 6.41
CA PRO A 170 19.76 -25.23 6.52
C PRO A 170 19.43 -23.94 7.30
N GLY A 171 18.65 -23.04 6.67
CA GLY A 171 18.28 -21.72 7.23
C GLY A 171 19.28 -20.59 6.95
N GLU A 172 20.44 -20.86 6.34
CA GLU A 172 21.40 -19.82 5.93
C GLU A 172 21.15 -19.38 4.47
N ILE A 173 21.11 -18.08 4.25
CA ILE A 173 20.97 -17.47 2.94
C ILE A 173 21.77 -16.16 2.86
N TYR A 174 22.33 -15.91 1.68
CA TYR A 174 22.85 -14.60 1.28
C TYR A 174 22.25 -14.30 -0.09
N ALA A 175 21.66 -13.13 -0.23
CA ALA A 175 21.05 -12.76 -1.50
C ALA A 175 21.24 -11.26 -1.77
N ILE A 176 21.31 -10.97 -3.08
CA ILE A 176 21.29 -9.61 -3.62
C ILE A 176 20.21 -9.59 -4.70
N SER A 177 19.29 -8.65 -4.58
CA SER A 177 18.24 -8.45 -5.56
C SER A 177 18.33 -7.03 -6.14
N LEU A 178 18.12 -6.93 -7.44
CA LEU A 178 17.94 -5.68 -8.18
C LEU A 178 16.51 -5.70 -8.72
N PHE A 179 15.79 -4.61 -8.58
CA PHE A 179 14.43 -4.53 -9.13
C PHE A 179 14.17 -3.19 -9.80
N SER A 180 13.28 -3.23 -10.78
CA SER A 180 12.74 -2.06 -11.45
C SER A 180 11.24 -2.25 -11.68
N LYS A 181 10.45 -1.23 -11.30
CA LYS A 181 9.01 -1.19 -11.51
C LYS A 181 8.67 0.07 -12.30
N ARG A 182 7.92 -0.11 -13.38
CA ARG A 182 7.42 0.98 -14.20
C ARG A 182 5.90 1.00 -14.12
N PHE A 183 5.37 2.11 -13.62
CA PHE A 183 3.94 2.33 -13.45
C PHE A 183 3.42 3.19 -14.58
N GLN A 184 2.36 2.75 -15.23
CA GLN A 184 1.59 3.52 -16.21
C GLN A 184 0.30 3.97 -15.54
N ASN A 185 -0.02 5.26 -15.62
CA ASN A 185 -1.16 5.88 -14.96
C ASN A 185 -1.25 5.60 -13.44
N PRO A 186 -0.17 5.69 -12.64
CA PRO A 186 -0.28 5.50 -11.20
C PRO A 186 -1.22 6.55 -10.61
N ILE A 187 -1.98 6.14 -9.59
CA ILE A 187 -2.91 7.01 -8.87
C ILE A 187 -2.13 7.68 -7.74
N GLU A 188 -2.09 9.00 -7.76
CA GLU A 188 -1.39 9.83 -6.78
C GLU A 188 -2.33 10.89 -6.20
N ARG A 189 -2.04 11.32 -4.98
CA ARG A 189 -2.73 12.45 -4.35
C ARG A 189 -2.11 13.75 -4.83
N VAL A 190 -2.94 14.63 -5.38
CA VAL A 190 -2.54 15.94 -5.90
C VAL A 190 -3.28 17.02 -5.13
N ILE A 191 -2.56 18.05 -4.70
CA ILE A 191 -3.15 19.23 -4.08
C ILE A 191 -3.77 20.08 -5.19
N LEU A 192 -5.09 20.31 -5.10
CA LEU A 192 -5.85 21.06 -6.11
C LEU A 192 -5.81 22.57 -5.87
N THR A 193 -5.89 22.97 -4.60
CA THR A 193 -6.06 24.36 -4.20
C THR A 193 -5.15 24.72 -3.04
N VAL A 194 -4.93 26.01 -2.85
CA VAL A 194 -4.19 26.55 -1.70
C VAL A 194 -4.87 26.29 -0.35
N ASN A 195 -6.15 25.93 -0.36
CA ASN A 195 -6.92 25.62 0.85
C ASN A 195 -6.69 24.17 1.35
N GLY A 196 -5.86 23.37 0.63
CA GLY A 196 -5.52 22.03 1.06
C GLY A 196 -6.49 20.94 0.58
N GLU A 197 -7.31 21.21 -0.41
CA GLU A 197 -8.11 20.18 -1.08
C GLU A 197 -7.19 19.26 -1.88
N VAL A 198 -7.40 17.96 -1.71
CA VAL A 198 -6.59 16.89 -2.33
C VAL A 198 -7.48 16.03 -3.18
N GLN A 199 -7.05 15.73 -4.38
CA GLN A 199 -7.74 14.81 -5.29
C GLN A 199 -6.82 13.66 -5.69
N PHE A 200 -7.41 12.49 -5.93
CA PHE A 200 -6.72 11.39 -6.59
C PHE A 200 -6.70 11.61 -8.10
N GLN A 201 -5.52 11.55 -8.70
CA GLN A 201 -5.33 11.71 -10.13
C GLN A 201 -4.35 10.67 -10.67
N ASN A 202 -4.55 10.25 -11.92
CA ASN A 202 -3.52 9.49 -12.60
C ASN A 202 -2.41 10.45 -13.04
N VAL A 203 -1.17 10.10 -12.73
CA VAL A 203 0.01 10.70 -13.36
C VAL A 203 0.49 9.78 -14.48
N ASP A 204 1.19 10.33 -15.49
CA ASP A 204 1.50 9.57 -16.70
C ASP A 204 2.42 8.36 -16.41
N LEU A 205 3.47 8.59 -15.64
CA LEU A 205 4.52 7.61 -15.41
C LEU A 205 5.14 7.77 -14.03
N ALA A 206 5.37 6.61 -13.38
CA ALA A 206 6.28 6.54 -12.25
C ALA A 206 7.27 5.38 -12.44
N GLN A 207 8.43 5.51 -11.84
CA GLN A 207 9.46 4.48 -11.83
C GLN A 207 9.98 4.28 -10.42
N VAL A 208 10.16 3.02 -10.03
CA VAL A 208 10.82 2.63 -8.78
C VAL A 208 11.92 1.65 -9.12
N THR A 209 13.12 1.92 -8.66
CA THR A 209 14.29 1.04 -8.80
C THR A 209 14.95 0.85 -7.45
N GLY A 210 15.51 -0.30 -7.21
CA GLY A 210 16.19 -0.52 -5.95
C GLY A 210 17.11 -1.73 -5.97
N ILE A 211 17.87 -1.80 -4.88
CA ILE A 211 18.74 -2.93 -4.55
C ILE A 211 18.40 -3.40 -3.14
N GLU A 212 18.34 -4.71 -2.97
CA GLU A 212 18.09 -5.36 -1.69
C GLU A 212 19.21 -6.34 -1.36
N PHE A 213 19.63 -6.32 -0.11
CA PHE A 213 20.56 -7.25 0.47
C PHE A 213 19.86 -8.06 1.54
N GLU A 214 20.04 -9.36 1.54
CA GLU A 214 19.52 -10.27 2.55
C GLU A 214 20.65 -11.19 3.02
N ALA A 215 20.80 -11.33 4.33
CA ALA A 215 21.71 -12.27 4.93
C ALA A 215 21.06 -12.91 6.14
N ARG A 216 21.15 -14.24 6.24
CA ARG A 216 20.82 -15.01 7.43
C ARG A 216 21.87 -16.06 7.65
N ARG A 217 22.36 -16.14 8.88
CA ARG A 217 23.43 -17.06 9.23
C ARG A 217 23.26 -17.62 10.64
N ASN A 218 23.59 -18.91 10.79
CA ASN A 218 23.68 -19.57 12.09
C ASN A 218 24.95 -19.14 12.83
N LEU A 219 24.85 -18.85 14.12
CA LEU A 219 25.98 -18.33 14.92
C LEU A 219 26.99 -19.40 15.35
N SER A 220 26.81 -20.67 14.96
CA SER A 220 27.83 -21.73 15.18
C SER A 220 29.18 -21.44 14.54
N PHE A 221 29.25 -20.49 13.59
CA PHE A 221 30.53 -20.04 13.00
C PHE A 221 31.40 -19.25 13.99
N ILE A 222 30.78 -18.67 15.03
CA ILE A 222 31.52 -17.97 16.13
C ILE A 222 31.90 -19.00 17.18
N ARG A 223 30.93 -19.80 17.66
CA ARG A 223 31.14 -20.88 18.62
C ARG A 223 30.12 -22.00 18.44
N PRO A 224 30.51 -23.29 18.53
CA PRO A 224 29.57 -24.41 18.39
C PRO A 224 28.39 -24.33 19.36
N SER A 225 28.58 -23.81 20.59
CA SER A 225 27.49 -23.65 21.57
C SER A 225 26.38 -22.67 21.15
N LEU A 226 26.57 -21.88 20.08
CA LEU A 226 25.60 -20.96 19.53
C LEU A 226 24.84 -21.55 18.34
N GLU A 227 24.87 -22.86 18.14
CA GLU A 227 24.22 -23.53 17.01
C GLU A 227 22.69 -23.33 16.93
N ASN A 228 22.06 -23.05 18.07
CA ASN A 228 20.63 -22.75 18.15
C ASN A 228 20.29 -21.28 17.83
N PHE A 229 21.28 -20.41 17.68
CA PHE A 229 21.08 -19.01 17.38
C PHE A 229 21.31 -18.71 15.89
N ASN A 230 20.42 -17.91 15.31
CA ASN A 230 20.55 -17.39 13.96
C ASN A 230 20.41 -15.88 14.00
N ILE A 231 21.25 -15.18 13.24
CA ILE A 231 21.13 -13.76 12.97
C ILE A 231 20.68 -13.58 11.53
N GLY A 232 19.69 -12.75 11.33
CA GLY A 232 19.16 -12.38 10.03
C GLY A 232 19.07 -10.88 9.86
N GLY A 233 19.05 -10.43 8.63
CA GLY A 233 18.77 -9.04 8.33
C GLY A 233 18.60 -8.83 6.84
N ASN A 234 17.88 -7.75 6.51
CA ASN A 234 17.79 -7.25 5.15
C ASN A 234 17.90 -5.73 5.14
N ALA A 235 18.40 -5.21 4.05
CA ALA A 235 18.51 -3.79 3.78
C ALA A 235 18.09 -3.52 2.34
N SER A 236 17.25 -2.52 2.13
CA SER A 236 16.79 -2.07 0.81
C SER A 236 17.14 -0.61 0.61
N LEU A 237 17.67 -0.27 -0.56
CA LEU A 237 17.85 1.10 -1.03
C LEU A 237 16.95 1.29 -2.25
N VAL A 238 16.07 2.26 -2.18
CA VAL A 238 15.00 2.47 -3.16
C VAL A 238 15.03 3.91 -3.67
N ARG A 239 15.00 4.07 -4.98
CA ARG A 239 14.77 5.34 -5.65
C ARG A 239 13.44 5.27 -6.39
N SER A 240 12.56 6.22 -6.11
CA SER A 240 11.32 6.41 -6.85
C SER A 240 11.30 7.78 -7.50
N GLU A 241 10.64 7.87 -8.65
CA GLU A 241 10.49 9.11 -9.40
C GLU A 241 9.15 9.10 -10.13
N ILE A 242 8.41 10.22 -10.02
CA ILE A 242 7.21 10.47 -10.81
C ILE A 242 7.36 11.80 -11.55
N THR A 243 6.76 11.90 -12.72
CA THR A 243 6.59 13.18 -13.43
C THR A 243 5.35 13.87 -12.89
N ILE A 244 5.50 15.13 -12.49
CA ILE A 244 4.43 15.93 -11.90
C ILE A 244 3.56 16.51 -13.00
N GLY A 245 2.24 16.45 -12.83
CA GLY A 245 1.30 17.11 -13.76
C GLY A 245 1.46 18.64 -13.78
N ASN A 246 1.10 19.26 -14.92
CA ASN A 246 1.30 20.69 -15.15
C ASN A 246 0.68 21.58 -14.07
N ASN A 247 -0.48 21.22 -13.54
CA ASN A 247 -1.17 21.99 -12.50
C ASN A 247 -0.39 21.97 -11.17
N GLU A 248 0.05 20.80 -10.72
CA GLU A 248 0.89 20.69 -9.51
C GLU A 248 2.22 21.41 -9.71
N LEU A 249 2.84 21.28 -10.88
CA LEU A 249 4.10 21.94 -11.20
C LEU A 249 3.96 23.46 -11.18
N ALA A 250 2.88 24.01 -11.72
CA ALA A 250 2.61 25.46 -11.70
C ALA A 250 2.49 25.99 -10.27
N LEU A 251 1.74 25.28 -9.40
CA LEU A 251 1.63 25.64 -7.98
C LEU A 251 2.99 25.59 -7.26
N ARG A 252 3.79 24.56 -7.52
CA ARG A 252 5.14 24.43 -6.93
C ARG A 252 6.07 25.53 -7.39
N ARG A 253 6.04 25.89 -8.68
CA ARG A 253 6.88 26.95 -9.25
C ARG A 253 6.45 28.35 -8.83
N ALA A 254 5.19 28.53 -8.44
CA ALA A 254 4.74 29.78 -7.82
C ALA A 254 5.41 30.04 -6.46
N LEU A 255 5.74 28.97 -5.72
CA LEU A 255 6.42 29.03 -4.43
C LEU A 255 7.94 28.93 -4.56
N ASN A 256 8.41 28.11 -5.49
CA ASN A 256 9.83 27.90 -5.79
C ASN A 256 10.02 27.79 -7.31
N PRO A 257 10.51 28.84 -7.98
CA PRO A 257 10.70 28.87 -9.44
C PRO A 257 11.58 27.74 -9.98
N ASP A 258 12.51 27.22 -9.16
CA ASP A 258 13.43 26.13 -9.51
C ASP A 258 12.86 24.73 -9.21
N ALA A 259 11.57 24.64 -8.87
CA ALA A 259 10.94 23.35 -8.60
C ALA A 259 11.04 22.42 -9.82
N LYS A 260 11.58 21.21 -9.56
CA LYS A 260 11.71 20.16 -10.57
C LYS A 260 10.34 19.66 -11.01
N ASP A 261 10.27 19.15 -12.23
CA ASP A 261 9.11 18.49 -12.81
C ASP A 261 8.94 17.03 -12.34
N THR A 262 9.83 16.57 -11.46
CA THR A 262 9.77 15.22 -10.87
C THR A 262 9.84 15.29 -9.35
N ARG A 263 9.28 14.28 -8.71
CA ARG A 263 9.40 14.03 -7.26
C ARG A 263 9.42 12.54 -6.95
N ALA A 264 9.76 12.18 -5.73
CA ALA A 264 9.57 10.81 -5.23
C ALA A 264 8.08 10.46 -5.10
N LEU A 265 7.75 9.17 -5.21
CA LEU A 265 6.43 8.63 -4.86
C LEU A 265 6.09 8.93 -3.41
N GLN A 266 4.83 9.28 -3.15
CA GLN A 266 4.36 9.52 -1.78
C GLN A 266 4.40 8.23 -0.96
N GLY A 267 4.87 8.33 0.28
CA GLY A 267 4.97 7.19 1.19
C GLY A 267 6.10 6.21 0.91
N GLN A 268 6.91 6.41 -0.14
CA GLN A 268 8.05 5.56 -0.43
C GLN A 268 9.26 5.95 0.42
N SER A 269 9.68 5.05 1.32
CA SER A 269 10.94 5.21 2.04
C SER A 269 12.13 4.97 1.10
N PRO A 270 13.17 5.82 1.12
CA PRO A 270 14.37 5.63 0.32
C PRO A 270 15.26 4.48 0.81
N TYR A 271 15.08 4.05 2.04
CA TYR A 271 15.76 2.89 2.62
C TYR A 271 14.85 2.16 3.62
N LEU A 272 15.08 0.88 3.73
CA LEU A 272 14.48 0.02 4.74
C LEU A 272 15.57 -0.87 5.31
N PHE A 273 15.55 -1.08 6.61
CA PHE A 273 16.49 -1.95 7.30
C PHE A 273 15.74 -2.78 8.35
N ASN A 274 15.97 -4.09 8.35
CA ASN A 274 15.47 -5.00 9.36
C ASN A 274 16.60 -5.91 9.84
N ILE A 275 16.60 -6.24 11.13
CA ILE A 275 17.50 -7.20 11.72
C ILE A 275 16.73 -8.12 12.68
N ASP A 276 17.10 -9.38 12.69
CA ASP A 276 16.52 -10.37 13.60
C ASP A 276 17.61 -11.21 14.28
N LEU A 277 17.32 -11.61 15.51
CA LEU A 277 18.05 -12.64 16.24
C LEU A 277 17.05 -13.69 16.69
N SER A 278 17.20 -14.91 16.23
CA SER A 278 16.33 -16.03 16.56
C SER A 278 17.08 -17.16 17.27
N TYR A 279 16.40 -17.79 18.21
CA TYR A 279 16.83 -18.99 18.92
C TYR A 279 15.87 -20.13 18.63
N ASN A 280 16.39 -21.26 18.16
CA ASN A 280 15.59 -22.44 17.83
C ASN A 280 16.28 -23.69 18.37
N ASN A 281 15.71 -24.28 19.43
CA ASN A 281 16.18 -25.54 19.98
C ASN A 281 15.15 -26.64 19.71
N TYR A 282 15.44 -27.48 18.74
CA TYR A 282 14.57 -28.58 18.33
C TYR A 282 14.46 -29.69 19.36
N GLN A 283 15.45 -29.85 20.26
CA GLN A 283 15.42 -30.89 21.29
C GLN A 283 14.42 -30.55 22.41
N THR A 284 14.34 -29.29 22.79
CA THR A 284 13.42 -28.80 23.82
C THR A 284 12.12 -28.25 23.26
N GLY A 285 12.00 -28.09 21.93
CA GLY A 285 10.87 -27.46 21.27
C GLY A 285 10.76 -25.96 21.53
N THR A 286 11.85 -25.30 21.96
CA THR A 286 11.85 -23.88 22.33
C THR A 286 12.23 -23.01 21.15
N THR A 287 11.39 -21.98 20.86
CA THR A 287 11.66 -20.96 19.86
C THR A 287 11.49 -19.57 20.48
N ALA A 288 12.42 -18.66 20.24
CA ALA A 288 12.36 -17.26 20.65
C ALA A 288 12.95 -16.37 19.55
N GLY A 289 12.49 -15.12 19.43
CA GLY A 289 13.00 -14.18 18.44
C GLY A 289 12.84 -12.72 18.86
N ILE A 290 13.80 -11.91 18.45
CA ILE A 290 13.79 -10.45 18.58
C ILE A 290 13.94 -9.88 17.18
N TYR A 291 13.08 -8.95 16.82
CA TYR A 291 12.98 -8.33 15.50
C TYR A 291 13.01 -6.80 15.65
N TYR A 292 13.73 -6.14 14.76
CA TYR A 292 13.78 -4.69 14.68
C TYR A 292 13.63 -4.26 13.24
#